data_3cf987ec7af24f709d4bd624fba71a8d
#
_entry.id   3cf987ec7af24f709d4bd624fba71a8d
#
_cell.length_a   1.000
_cell.length_b   1.000
_cell.length_c   1.000
_cell.angle_alpha   90.00
_cell.angle_beta   90.00
_cell.angle_gamma   90.00
#
_symmetry.space_group_name_H-M   'P 1'
#
loop_
_entity.id
_entity.type
_entity.pdbx_description
1 polymer ?
#
loop_
_entity_poly.entity_id
_entity_poly.type
_entity_poly.pdbx_seq_one_letter_code
_entity_poly.pdbx_strand_id
1 'polypeptide(L)'
;MMKKVSISQVDALFSNGIYPIEFLFYFREGINIKKIRSALKKLISVFWPMFGEYEDGVISFEKYAEEDFIDVEAVDRKFTIPATEKERLEIYSQYRLPNTKKLLLLKITQFKNGMILVPKMKHLAGDGYSYFFFLSSLAVLSRHTLLPSKSSVTQLFSKPHHHRTALKKFSFKGLDLKPLQQSSQFAIAVHEILRKDVQSLIRKVSESKNFRISTNDILSAMAVNKLVGAQKEFAEESIELTIPIDVRRQIKEYGRRFFGNGIMLHKMRLKKDDIENLSMEEMAIQIRKAMPSVSNQSYLDYLTQLEKLISAGNTEKFRPFDPASGCLVTNISRLPVDKLNFGTGSPDLIFPLTIEKNAAAVLAKEENFVLRFAF
;
A
#
# COMPACT_ATOMS: atom_id res chain seq x y z
N MET A 1 -17.98 -10.50 23.02
CA MET A 1 -18.83 -10.69 21.81
C MET A 1 -17.92 -10.66 20.59
N MET A 2 -17.95 -11.72 19.80
CA MET A 2 -17.19 -11.84 18.55
C MET A 2 -17.67 -10.77 17.55
N LYS A 3 -16.72 -10.02 16.95
CA LYS A 3 -16.98 -9.08 15.86
C LYS A 3 -16.69 -9.76 14.54
N LYS A 4 -17.53 -9.52 13.52
CA LYS A 4 -17.36 -10.09 12.19
C LYS A 4 -17.57 -9.02 11.11
N VAL A 5 -16.83 -9.13 9.99
CA VAL A 5 -17.05 -8.36 8.76
C VAL A 5 -16.75 -9.25 7.56
N SER A 6 -17.68 -9.28 6.62
CA SER A 6 -17.47 -9.93 5.33
C SER A 6 -16.52 -9.10 4.47
N ILE A 7 -15.65 -9.76 3.73
CA ILE A 7 -14.78 -9.09 2.76
C ILE A 7 -15.57 -8.72 1.49
N SER A 8 -15.01 -7.80 0.70
CA SER A 8 -15.51 -7.45 -0.64
C SER A 8 -14.74 -8.22 -1.71
N GLN A 9 -15.19 -8.14 -2.97
CA GLN A 9 -14.48 -8.68 -4.12
C GLN A 9 -13.07 -8.07 -4.27
N VAL A 10 -12.91 -6.80 -3.89
CA VAL A 10 -11.59 -6.13 -3.91
C VAL A 10 -10.68 -6.69 -2.81
N ASP A 11 -11.20 -6.90 -1.61
CA ASP A 11 -10.42 -7.54 -0.52
C ASP A 11 -9.98 -8.95 -0.93
N ALA A 12 -10.85 -9.69 -1.62
CA ALA A 12 -10.56 -11.04 -2.08
C ALA A 12 -9.37 -11.14 -3.04
N LEU A 13 -9.07 -10.08 -3.83
CA LEU A 13 -7.86 -10.01 -4.67
C LEU A 13 -6.57 -10.25 -3.89
N PHE A 14 -6.58 -9.98 -2.59
CA PHE A 14 -5.43 -10.08 -1.69
C PHE A 14 -5.54 -11.23 -0.67
N SER A 15 -6.54 -12.11 -0.81
CA SER A 15 -6.82 -13.15 0.18
C SER A 15 -5.75 -14.25 0.21
N ASN A 16 -4.98 -14.44 -0.86
CA ASN A 16 -3.83 -15.35 -0.91
C ASN A 16 -2.56 -14.83 -0.22
N GLY A 17 -2.63 -13.65 0.46
CA GLY A 17 -1.52 -13.06 1.19
C GLY A 17 -0.46 -12.37 0.35
N ILE A 18 -0.72 -12.17 -0.96
CA ILE A 18 0.16 -11.38 -1.84
C ILE A 18 0.10 -9.89 -1.49
N TYR A 19 1.16 -9.16 -1.86
CA TYR A 19 1.29 -7.72 -1.70
C TYR A 19 0.99 -7.20 -0.28
N PRO A 20 1.55 -7.79 0.80
CA PRO A 20 1.35 -7.24 2.13
C PRO A 20 1.84 -5.79 2.15
N ILE A 21 1.19 -4.92 2.91
CA ILE A 21 1.69 -3.57 3.10
C ILE A 21 2.67 -3.61 4.25
N GLU A 22 3.93 -3.37 3.96
CA GLU A 22 5.03 -3.53 4.90
C GLU A 22 6.08 -2.44 4.68
N PHE A 23 6.43 -1.76 5.75
CA PHE A 23 7.44 -0.69 5.76
C PHE A 23 8.42 -0.91 6.89
N LEU A 24 9.64 -0.44 6.70
CA LEU A 24 10.61 -0.24 7.75
C LEU A 24 10.69 1.26 8.05
N PHE A 25 10.52 1.62 9.31
CA PHE A 25 10.73 2.96 9.83
C PHE A 25 11.87 2.94 10.84
N TYR A 26 12.92 3.73 10.61
CA TYR A 26 14.02 3.89 11.55
C TYR A 26 13.90 5.22 12.27
N PHE A 27 14.05 5.21 13.58
CA PHE A 27 14.01 6.36 14.48
C PHE A 27 15.31 6.41 15.25
N ARG A 28 16.13 7.42 15.00
CA ARG A 28 17.44 7.61 15.66
C ARG A 28 17.28 7.83 17.16
N GLU A 29 16.29 8.63 17.56
CA GLU A 29 16.00 8.91 18.97
C GLU A 29 15.21 7.77 19.64
N GLY A 30 14.91 6.68 18.89
CA GLY A 30 14.10 5.59 19.35
C GLY A 30 12.62 5.92 19.50
N ILE A 31 11.84 4.96 20.01
CA ILE A 31 10.40 5.10 20.27
C ILE A 31 10.06 4.45 21.62
N ASN A 32 9.01 4.94 22.29
CA ASN A 32 8.63 4.38 23.58
C ASN A 32 7.71 3.17 23.42
N ILE A 33 8.28 1.97 23.57
CA ILE A 33 7.57 0.68 23.40
C ILE A 33 6.38 0.54 24.35
N LYS A 34 6.51 0.96 25.62
CA LYS A 34 5.41 0.88 26.60
C LYS A 34 4.21 1.73 26.16
N LYS A 35 4.48 2.92 25.59
CA LYS A 35 3.43 3.80 25.06
C LYS A 35 2.77 3.18 23.81
N ILE A 36 3.55 2.58 22.91
CA ILE A 36 3.03 1.88 21.73
C ILE A 36 2.11 0.73 22.16
N ARG A 37 2.54 -0.12 23.07
CA ARG A 37 1.72 -1.23 23.63
C ARG A 37 0.41 -0.72 24.24
N SER A 38 0.48 0.36 25.04
CA SER A 38 -0.72 0.98 25.61
C SER A 38 -1.66 1.56 24.54
N ALA A 39 -1.11 2.21 23.52
CA ALA A 39 -1.89 2.75 22.41
C ALA A 39 -2.57 1.64 21.59
N LEU A 40 -1.88 0.53 21.30
CA LEU A 40 -2.46 -0.62 20.62
C LEU A 40 -3.67 -1.17 21.35
N LYS A 41 -3.57 -1.40 22.67
CA LYS A 41 -4.72 -1.88 23.50
C LYS A 41 -5.96 -0.98 23.36
N LYS A 42 -5.77 0.33 23.17
CA LYS A 42 -6.87 1.27 22.92
C LYS A 42 -7.42 1.17 21.50
N LEU A 43 -6.54 0.98 20.49
CA LEU A 43 -6.93 0.93 19.08
C LEU A 43 -7.66 -0.34 18.66
N ILE A 44 -7.47 -1.45 19.35
CA ILE A 44 -8.10 -2.73 19.03
C ILE A 44 -9.62 -2.59 18.90
N SER A 45 -10.26 -1.82 19.77
CA SER A 45 -11.71 -1.67 19.76
C SER A 45 -12.24 -1.00 18.48
N VAL A 46 -11.42 -0.19 17.81
CA VAL A 46 -11.80 0.60 16.63
C VAL A 46 -11.19 0.08 15.34
N PHE A 47 -9.99 -0.52 15.37
CA PHE A 47 -9.32 -1.14 14.23
C PHE A 47 -9.33 -2.68 14.31
N TRP A 48 -10.31 -3.23 14.96
CA TRP A 48 -10.40 -4.67 15.26
C TRP A 48 -10.18 -5.61 14.05
N PRO A 49 -10.55 -5.26 12.79
CA PRO A 49 -10.31 -6.19 11.69
C PRO A 49 -8.84 -6.55 11.47
N MET A 50 -7.90 -5.61 11.77
CA MET A 50 -6.46 -5.90 11.67
C MET A 50 -5.98 -6.94 12.69
N PHE A 51 -6.70 -7.05 13.82
CA PHE A 51 -6.38 -7.98 14.92
C PHE A 51 -7.18 -9.27 14.82
N GLY A 52 -7.97 -9.43 13.76
CA GLY A 52 -8.79 -10.60 13.51
C GLY A 52 -8.08 -11.69 12.73
N GLU A 53 -8.84 -12.74 12.46
CA GLU A 53 -8.46 -13.85 11.60
C GLU A 53 -9.39 -13.91 10.40
N TYR A 54 -8.83 -14.26 9.25
CA TYR A 54 -9.59 -14.42 8.00
C TYR A 54 -9.87 -15.88 7.75
N GLU A 55 -11.14 -16.19 7.52
CA GLU A 55 -11.61 -17.50 7.10
C GLU A 55 -12.87 -17.35 6.25
N ASP A 56 -12.95 -18.07 5.12
CA ASP A 56 -14.13 -18.20 4.26
C ASP A 56 -14.86 -16.87 3.95
N GLY A 57 -14.11 -15.85 3.58
CA GLY A 57 -14.68 -14.55 3.21
C GLY A 57 -15.07 -13.66 4.39
N VAL A 58 -14.71 -14.03 5.60
CA VAL A 58 -15.04 -13.29 6.81
C VAL A 58 -13.79 -13.01 7.62
N ILE A 59 -13.62 -11.76 8.06
CA ILE A 59 -12.67 -11.41 9.11
C ILE A 59 -13.43 -11.43 10.44
N SER A 60 -12.98 -12.25 11.38
CA SER A 60 -13.55 -12.38 12.72
C SER A 60 -12.53 -11.98 13.78
N PHE A 61 -12.99 -11.33 14.86
CA PHE A 61 -12.18 -10.92 15.99
C PHE A 61 -12.89 -11.28 17.30
N GLU A 62 -12.20 -12.01 18.16
CA GLU A 62 -12.73 -12.41 19.45
C GLU A 62 -11.96 -11.77 20.60
N LYS A 63 -10.66 -11.99 20.66
CA LYS A 63 -9.80 -11.51 21.74
C LYS A 63 -8.46 -11.01 21.22
N TYR A 64 -7.76 -10.27 22.04
CA TYR A 64 -6.41 -9.79 21.77
C TYR A 64 -5.42 -10.40 22.76
N ALA A 65 -4.38 -10.98 22.22
CA ALA A 65 -3.18 -11.34 22.94
C ALA A 65 -2.02 -10.52 22.36
N GLU A 66 -1.27 -9.82 23.18
CA GLU A 66 -0.26 -8.86 22.73
C GLU A 66 0.89 -9.54 22.00
N GLU A 67 1.30 -10.69 22.51
CA GLU A 67 2.36 -11.54 21.99
C GLU A 67 2.09 -12.03 20.56
N ASP A 68 0.84 -12.05 20.14
CA ASP A 68 0.46 -12.42 18.77
C ASP A 68 0.78 -11.34 17.74
N PHE A 69 0.97 -10.07 18.16
CA PHE A 69 1.01 -8.91 17.26
C PHE A 69 2.27 -8.07 17.38
N ILE A 70 2.97 -8.13 18.53
CA ILE A 70 4.19 -7.35 18.77
C ILE A 70 5.34 -8.27 19.13
N ASP A 71 6.39 -8.22 18.34
CA ASP A 71 7.70 -8.80 18.64
C ASP A 71 8.69 -7.67 18.94
N VAL A 72 9.49 -7.81 20.00
CA VAL A 72 10.49 -6.83 20.41
C VAL A 72 11.80 -7.55 20.66
N GLU A 73 12.84 -7.17 19.94
CA GLU A 73 14.19 -7.67 20.13
C GLU A 73 15.19 -6.53 20.36
N ALA A 74 16.29 -6.80 21.06
CA ALA A 74 17.40 -5.90 21.22
C ALA A 74 18.66 -6.54 20.61
N VAL A 75 19.40 -5.75 19.83
CA VAL A 75 20.64 -6.18 19.18
C VAL A 75 21.81 -5.30 19.56
N ASP A 76 22.95 -5.91 19.90
CA ASP A 76 24.16 -5.21 20.36
C ASP A 76 25.01 -4.70 19.18
N ARG A 77 24.36 -3.97 18.24
CA ARG A 77 25.04 -3.32 17.10
C ARG A 77 24.37 -1.99 16.77
N LYS A 78 25.06 -1.16 15.96
CA LYS A 78 24.46 0.03 15.35
C LYS A 78 23.72 -0.35 14.07
N PHE A 79 22.65 0.39 13.77
CA PHE A 79 21.99 0.35 12.47
C PHE A 79 22.64 1.36 11.54
N THR A 80 22.92 0.95 10.30
CA THR A 80 23.44 1.80 9.23
C THR A 80 22.36 2.01 8.18
N ILE A 81 22.07 3.28 7.86
CA ILE A 81 21.13 3.62 6.79
C ILE A 81 21.74 3.18 5.45
N PRO A 82 21.01 2.42 4.61
CA PRO A 82 21.54 1.87 3.36
C PRO A 82 21.82 3.00 2.36
N ALA A 83 23.02 3.05 1.84
CA ALA A 83 23.45 3.99 0.81
C ALA A 83 23.43 3.36 -0.60
N THR A 84 23.76 2.06 -0.70
CA THR A 84 23.87 1.34 -1.96
C THR A 84 22.67 0.44 -2.24
N GLU A 85 22.51 0.00 -3.50
CA GLU A 85 21.47 -0.95 -3.89
C GLU A 85 21.65 -2.31 -3.16
N LYS A 86 22.88 -2.80 -3.04
CA LYS A 86 23.19 -4.03 -2.31
C LYS A 86 22.72 -3.96 -0.87
N GLU A 87 23.01 -2.88 -0.16
CA GLU A 87 22.58 -2.67 1.22
C GLU A 87 21.05 -2.57 1.34
N ARG A 88 20.35 -2.01 0.32
CA ARG A 88 18.88 -1.98 0.27
C ARG A 88 18.29 -3.37 0.12
N LEU A 89 18.88 -4.24 -0.69
CA LEU A 89 18.48 -5.64 -0.83
C LEU A 89 18.72 -6.43 0.46
N GLU A 90 19.83 -6.17 1.16
CA GLU A 90 20.12 -6.77 2.47
C GLU A 90 19.08 -6.37 3.51
N ILE A 91 18.69 -5.08 3.56
CA ILE A 91 17.59 -4.61 4.42
C ILE A 91 16.28 -5.32 4.10
N TYR A 92 15.95 -5.45 2.82
CA TYR A 92 14.75 -6.17 2.41
C TYR A 92 14.74 -7.61 2.92
N SER A 93 15.82 -8.35 2.70
CA SER A 93 15.91 -9.76 3.12
C SER A 93 15.94 -9.93 4.63
N GLN A 94 16.59 -9.01 5.36
CA GLN A 94 16.80 -9.09 6.80
C GLN A 94 15.56 -8.70 7.62
N TYR A 95 14.78 -7.69 7.18
CA TYR A 95 13.72 -7.10 7.99
C TYR A 95 12.30 -7.43 7.52
N ARG A 96 12.15 -8.08 6.39
CA ARG A 96 10.85 -8.55 5.93
C ARG A 96 10.27 -9.56 6.91
N LEU A 97 9.04 -9.30 7.39
CA LEU A 97 8.39 -10.19 8.34
C LEU A 97 7.82 -11.45 7.65
N PRO A 98 7.76 -12.59 8.35
CA PRO A 98 7.23 -13.82 7.80
C PRO A 98 5.75 -13.69 7.43
N ASN A 99 5.31 -14.54 6.50
CA ASN A 99 3.89 -14.71 6.21
C ASN A 99 3.28 -15.64 7.26
N THR A 100 2.32 -15.12 8.02
CA THR A 100 1.57 -15.84 9.06
C THR A 100 0.06 -15.78 8.78
N LYS A 101 -0.76 -16.43 9.60
CA LYS A 101 -2.22 -16.27 9.53
C LYS A 101 -2.69 -14.89 10.03
N LYS A 102 -1.90 -14.21 10.86
CA LYS A 102 -2.26 -12.90 11.43
C LYS A 102 -2.34 -11.82 10.35
N LEU A 103 -3.31 -10.92 10.47
CA LEU A 103 -3.53 -9.82 9.53
C LEU A 103 -2.62 -8.61 9.80
N LEU A 104 -2.13 -8.47 11.03
CA LEU A 104 -1.17 -7.45 11.47
C LEU A 104 -0.02 -8.09 12.23
N LEU A 105 1.20 -7.64 11.96
CA LEU A 105 2.39 -7.91 12.77
C LEU A 105 3.14 -6.59 12.96
N LEU A 106 3.73 -6.42 14.14
CA LEU A 106 4.61 -5.30 14.47
C LEU A 106 5.90 -5.86 15.05
N LYS A 107 7.03 -5.58 14.40
CA LYS A 107 8.34 -5.90 14.96
C LYS A 107 9.07 -4.61 15.32
N ILE A 108 9.66 -4.57 16.51
CA ILE A 108 10.52 -3.50 16.98
C ILE A 108 11.89 -4.07 17.26
N THR A 109 12.92 -3.56 16.58
CA THR A 109 14.31 -3.93 16.84
C THR A 109 15.04 -2.73 17.45
N GLN A 110 15.57 -2.89 18.65
CA GLN A 110 16.36 -1.88 19.35
C GLN A 110 17.84 -2.01 18.98
N PHE A 111 18.45 -0.93 18.51
CA PHE A 111 19.88 -0.81 18.20
C PHE A 111 20.55 0.15 19.18
N LYS A 112 21.89 0.15 19.23
CA LYS A 112 22.68 1.10 20.02
C LYS A 112 22.42 2.57 19.65
N ASN A 113 21.98 2.84 18.42
CA ASN A 113 21.81 4.19 17.88
C ASN A 113 20.39 4.46 17.37
N GLY A 114 19.39 3.75 17.84
CA GLY A 114 18.00 3.97 17.45
C GLY A 114 17.15 2.72 17.46
N MET A 115 15.97 2.82 16.84
CA MET A 115 15.02 1.71 16.76
C MET A 115 14.43 1.59 15.37
N ILE A 116 14.22 0.36 14.92
CA ILE A 116 13.44 0.04 13.75
C ILE A 116 12.05 -0.41 14.20
N LEU A 117 11.01 0.11 13.54
CA LEU A 117 9.64 -0.37 13.61
C LEU A 117 9.27 -0.94 12.23
N VAL A 118 8.88 -2.20 12.18
CA VAL A 118 8.35 -2.86 10.97
C VAL A 118 6.91 -3.27 11.22
N PRO A 119 5.92 -2.47 10.81
CA PRO A 119 4.53 -2.88 10.76
C PRO A 119 4.25 -3.58 9.41
N LYS A 120 3.63 -4.77 9.47
CA LYS A 120 3.16 -5.53 8.31
C LYS A 120 1.68 -5.76 8.43
N MET A 121 0.91 -5.37 7.43
CA MET A 121 -0.53 -5.65 7.31
C MET A 121 -0.78 -6.50 6.07
N LYS A 122 -1.55 -7.58 6.19
CA LYS A 122 -2.07 -8.26 5.00
C LYS A 122 -3.00 -7.33 4.25
N HIS A 123 -2.80 -7.20 2.95
CA HIS A 123 -3.55 -6.27 2.11
C HIS A 123 -5.06 -6.62 2.07
N LEU A 124 -5.43 -7.87 2.39
CA LEU A 124 -6.81 -8.30 2.63
C LEU A 124 -7.53 -7.43 3.68
N ALA A 125 -6.84 -6.98 4.73
CA ALA A 125 -7.43 -6.18 5.80
C ALA A 125 -7.73 -4.74 5.36
N GLY A 126 -6.95 -4.19 4.43
CA GLY A 126 -7.11 -2.83 3.91
C GLY A 126 -5.94 -2.39 3.03
N ASP A 127 -6.12 -1.27 2.39
CA ASP A 127 -5.13 -0.65 1.49
C ASP A 127 -4.15 0.27 2.22
N GLY A 128 -3.27 0.92 1.44
CA GLY A 128 -2.27 1.84 1.96
C GLY A 128 -2.86 3.00 2.78
N TYR A 129 -4.03 3.53 2.39
CA TYR A 129 -4.72 4.56 3.17
C TYR A 129 -5.13 4.02 4.55
N SER A 130 -5.74 2.84 4.61
CA SER A 130 -6.15 2.18 5.86
C SER A 130 -4.95 1.89 6.76
N TYR A 131 -3.86 1.41 6.18
CA TYR A 131 -2.62 1.15 6.89
C TYR A 131 -2.05 2.42 7.56
N PHE A 132 -1.91 3.51 6.81
CA PHE A 132 -1.41 4.77 7.37
C PHE A 132 -2.42 5.47 8.27
N PHE A 133 -3.72 5.26 8.07
CA PHE A 133 -4.74 5.72 9.02
C PHE A 133 -4.55 5.05 10.39
N PHE A 134 -4.32 3.74 10.42
CA PHE A 134 -4.00 3.01 11.64
C PHE A 134 -2.68 3.48 12.27
N LEU A 135 -1.58 3.54 11.51
CA LEU A 135 -0.28 3.94 12.03
C LEU A 135 -0.27 5.38 12.55
N SER A 136 -0.94 6.31 11.87
CA SER A 136 -1.10 7.68 12.33
C SER A 136 -1.88 7.75 13.65
N SER A 137 -2.94 6.93 13.78
CA SER A 137 -3.70 6.83 15.02
C SER A 137 -2.86 6.25 16.16
N LEU A 138 -2.04 5.24 15.86
CA LEU A 138 -1.10 4.64 16.80
C LEU A 138 -0.05 5.66 17.27
N ALA A 139 0.53 6.40 16.33
CA ALA A 139 1.51 7.43 16.63
C ALA A 139 0.92 8.56 17.50
N VAL A 140 -0.28 9.05 17.16
CA VAL A 140 -0.98 10.08 17.96
C VAL A 140 -1.21 9.59 19.38
N LEU A 141 -1.77 8.39 19.57
CA LEU A 141 -2.04 7.84 20.90
C LEU A 141 -0.79 7.54 21.71
N SER A 142 0.31 7.16 21.05
CA SER A 142 1.59 6.90 21.71
C SER A 142 2.24 8.19 22.29
N ARG A 143 1.94 9.36 21.74
CA ARG A 143 2.44 10.64 22.25
C ARG A 143 1.68 11.13 23.49
N HIS A 144 0.38 10.83 23.55
CA HIS A 144 -0.49 11.30 24.63
C HIS A 144 -0.45 10.35 25.83
N THR A 145 0.20 10.81 26.91
CA THR A 145 0.37 10.00 28.15
C THR A 145 -0.88 9.89 29.01
N LEU A 146 -1.84 10.80 28.86
CA LEU A 146 -3.00 10.93 29.74
C LEU A 146 -4.31 10.85 28.92
N LEU A 147 -4.69 9.66 28.50
CA LEU A 147 -6.04 9.44 27.95
C LEU A 147 -6.80 8.48 28.85
N PRO A 148 -7.68 9.01 29.70
CA PRO A 148 -8.32 8.20 30.74
C PRO A 148 -9.46 7.29 30.23
N SER A 149 -10.03 7.52 29.04
CA SER A 149 -11.22 6.77 28.61
C SER A 149 -11.26 6.46 27.11
N LYS A 150 -12.09 5.46 26.72
CA LYS A 150 -12.40 5.13 25.32
C LYS A 150 -13.00 6.33 24.55
N SER A 151 -13.74 7.20 25.21
CA SER A 151 -14.33 8.40 24.62
C SER A 151 -13.27 9.41 24.19
N SER A 152 -12.19 9.55 24.96
CA SER A 152 -11.06 10.44 24.64
C SER A 152 -10.27 9.98 23.40
N VAL A 153 -10.21 8.66 23.12
CA VAL A 153 -9.57 8.10 21.93
C VAL A 153 -10.29 8.55 20.68
N THR A 154 -11.63 8.56 20.68
CA THR A 154 -12.43 8.95 19.51
C THR A 154 -12.43 10.46 19.26
N GLN A 155 -11.98 11.29 20.21
CA GLN A 155 -11.81 12.72 20.02
C GLN A 155 -10.51 13.07 19.29
N LEU A 156 -9.46 12.22 19.40
CA LEU A 156 -8.15 12.48 18.79
C LEU A 156 -8.11 12.16 17.30
N PHE A 157 -8.94 11.24 16.85
CA PHE A 157 -9.08 10.91 15.42
C PHE A 157 -10.50 10.41 15.13
N SER A 158 -10.92 10.54 13.88
CA SER A 158 -12.23 10.05 13.45
C SER A 158 -12.30 8.53 13.56
N LYS A 159 -13.32 8.01 14.27
CA LYS A 159 -13.52 6.56 14.40
C LYS A 159 -13.69 5.93 13.02
N PRO A 160 -12.90 4.89 12.67
CA PRO A 160 -13.05 4.18 11.41
C PRO A 160 -14.38 3.41 11.36
N HIS A 161 -14.88 3.19 10.16
CA HIS A 161 -15.96 2.23 9.91
C HIS A 161 -15.46 1.16 8.93
N HIS A 162 -16.10 0.00 8.99
CA HIS A 162 -15.64 -1.21 8.29
C HIS A 162 -16.68 -1.73 7.27
N HIS A 163 -17.69 -0.91 6.95
CA HIS A 163 -18.69 -1.30 5.97
C HIS A 163 -18.05 -1.43 4.60
N ARG A 164 -18.09 -2.62 4.01
CA ARG A 164 -17.56 -2.92 2.68
C ARG A 164 -18.71 -3.10 1.70
N THR A 165 -18.64 -2.40 0.59
CA THR A 165 -19.54 -2.66 -0.54
C THR A 165 -19.14 -3.98 -1.17
N ALA A 166 -20.07 -4.93 -1.17
CA ALA A 166 -19.91 -6.22 -1.82
C ALA A 166 -21.19 -6.59 -2.55
N LEU A 167 -21.09 -7.35 -3.64
CA LEU A 167 -22.25 -7.89 -4.32
C LEU A 167 -22.82 -9.03 -3.48
N LYS A 168 -24.14 -8.98 -3.20
CA LYS A 168 -24.80 -9.90 -2.25
C LYS A 168 -24.81 -11.37 -2.67
N LYS A 169 -24.61 -11.68 -3.94
CA LYS A 169 -24.76 -13.02 -4.50
C LYS A 169 -23.49 -13.86 -4.45
N PHE A 170 -22.35 -13.27 -4.06
CA PHE A 170 -21.08 -13.96 -4.12
C PHE A 170 -20.77 -14.71 -2.80
N SER A 171 -20.33 -15.95 -2.91
CA SER A 171 -19.78 -16.73 -1.80
C SER A 171 -18.26 -16.82 -1.92
N PHE A 172 -17.56 -16.39 -0.90
CA PHE A 172 -16.10 -16.54 -0.77
C PHE A 172 -15.70 -17.90 -0.15
N LYS A 173 -16.69 -18.73 0.18
CA LYS A 173 -16.44 -20.06 0.76
C LYS A 173 -15.70 -20.94 -0.23
N GLY A 174 -14.57 -21.49 0.21
CA GLY A 174 -13.75 -22.35 -0.64
C GLY A 174 -12.94 -21.61 -1.71
N LEU A 175 -12.85 -20.28 -1.68
CA LEU A 175 -11.97 -19.51 -2.55
C LEU A 175 -10.52 -19.72 -2.13
N ASP A 176 -9.90 -20.77 -2.67
CA ASP A 176 -8.49 -21.07 -2.47
C ASP A 176 -7.67 -20.42 -3.61
N LEU A 177 -7.23 -19.20 -3.39
CA LEU A 177 -6.28 -18.55 -4.28
C LEU A 177 -4.88 -19.04 -3.94
N LYS A 178 -4.30 -19.85 -4.81
CA LYS A 178 -2.93 -20.34 -4.65
C LYS A 178 -1.99 -19.16 -4.41
N PRO A 179 -1.06 -19.29 -3.43
CA PRO A 179 -0.03 -18.28 -3.23
C PRO A 179 0.74 -18.09 -4.54
N LEU A 180 0.86 -16.84 -5.02
CA LEU A 180 1.74 -16.55 -6.13
C LEU A 180 3.19 -16.79 -5.67
N GLN A 181 3.94 -17.52 -6.47
CA GLN A 181 5.38 -17.65 -6.25
C GLN A 181 5.99 -16.25 -6.46
N GLN A 182 6.48 -15.65 -5.40
CA GLN A 182 7.27 -14.43 -5.52
C GLN A 182 8.61 -14.78 -6.16
N SER A 183 8.99 -14.03 -7.20
CA SER A 183 10.34 -14.13 -7.75
C SER A 183 11.36 -13.88 -6.63
N SER A 184 12.34 -14.75 -6.49
CA SER A 184 13.45 -14.57 -5.55
C SER A 184 14.56 -13.68 -6.13
N GLN A 185 14.49 -13.36 -7.41
CA GLN A 185 15.48 -12.55 -8.12
C GLN A 185 14.82 -11.27 -8.63
N PHE A 186 15.21 -10.15 -8.06
CA PHE A 186 14.83 -8.80 -8.51
C PHE A 186 15.95 -7.82 -8.10
N ALA A 187 16.08 -6.78 -8.90
CA ALA A 187 16.87 -5.61 -8.55
C ALA A 187 15.93 -4.49 -8.05
N ILE A 188 16.40 -3.69 -7.11
CA ILE A 188 15.65 -2.54 -6.60
C ILE A 188 16.38 -1.28 -7.04
N ALA A 189 15.68 -0.40 -7.74
CA ALA A 189 16.22 0.92 -8.04
C ALA A 189 15.37 2.02 -7.41
N VAL A 190 16.03 3.14 -7.11
CA VAL A 190 15.41 4.32 -6.50
C VAL A 190 15.81 5.54 -7.32
N HIS A 191 14.82 6.31 -7.77
CA HIS A 191 15.00 7.60 -8.44
C HIS A 191 14.35 8.71 -7.64
N GLU A 192 15.13 9.75 -7.34
CA GLU A 192 14.61 11.00 -6.79
C GLU A 192 14.29 11.97 -7.92
N ILE A 193 13.11 12.59 -7.88
CA ILE A 193 12.59 13.52 -8.87
C ILE A 193 12.17 14.79 -8.15
N LEU A 194 12.72 15.92 -8.55
CA LEU A 194 12.35 17.20 -7.95
C LEU A 194 10.89 17.54 -8.24
N ARG A 195 10.16 17.97 -7.22
CA ARG A 195 8.74 18.40 -7.40
C ARG A 195 8.60 19.52 -8.41
N LYS A 196 9.58 20.46 -8.45
CA LYS A 196 9.59 21.56 -9.42
C LYS A 196 9.66 21.08 -10.86
N ASP A 197 10.39 19.98 -11.15
CA ASP A 197 10.51 19.45 -12.52
C ASP A 197 9.18 18.83 -12.97
N VAL A 198 8.52 18.07 -12.07
CA VAL A 198 7.17 17.55 -12.35
C VAL A 198 6.17 18.68 -12.58
N GLN A 199 6.22 19.75 -11.78
CA GLN A 199 5.34 20.92 -11.95
C GLN A 199 5.64 21.67 -13.27
N SER A 200 6.90 21.75 -13.67
CA SER A 200 7.29 22.34 -14.95
C SER A 200 6.69 21.58 -16.13
N LEU A 201 6.77 20.24 -16.10
CA LEU A 201 6.16 19.39 -17.15
C LEU A 201 4.63 19.56 -17.20
N ILE A 202 3.96 19.60 -16.06
CA ILE A 202 2.50 19.82 -16.01
C ILE A 202 2.14 21.17 -16.62
N ARG A 203 2.89 22.24 -16.29
CA ARG A 203 2.67 23.58 -16.83
C ARG A 203 2.88 23.61 -18.34
N LYS A 204 3.98 23.03 -18.82
CA LYS A 204 4.31 22.92 -20.25
C LYS A 204 3.17 22.26 -21.04
N VAL A 205 2.60 21.16 -20.55
CA VAL A 205 1.46 20.50 -21.19
C VAL A 205 0.22 21.41 -21.19
N SER A 206 -0.07 22.05 -20.08
CA SER A 206 -1.23 22.96 -19.97
C SER A 206 -1.15 24.11 -20.96
N GLU A 207 0.03 24.72 -21.11
CA GLU A 207 0.28 25.88 -21.99
C GLU A 207 0.35 25.48 -23.45
N SER A 208 1.05 24.39 -23.81
CA SER A 208 1.31 24.02 -25.19
C SER A 208 0.18 23.19 -25.85
N LYS A 209 -0.54 22.38 -25.06
CA LYS A 209 -1.55 21.44 -25.57
C LYS A 209 -2.97 21.77 -25.12
N ASN A 210 -3.15 22.80 -24.26
CA ASN A 210 -4.43 23.12 -23.61
C ASN A 210 -5.10 21.90 -22.97
N PHE A 211 -4.28 21.03 -22.34
CA PHE A 211 -4.72 19.77 -21.75
C PHE A 211 -4.23 19.65 -20.31
N ARG A 212 -5.10 19.20 -19.39
CA ARG A 212 -4.77 19.10 -17.97
C ARG A 212 -4.34 17.68 -17.62
N ILE A 213 -3.11 17.56 -17.16
CA ILE A 213 -2.57 16.35 -16.55
C ILE A 213 -2.27 16.58 -15.06
N SER A 214 -2.06 15.53 -14.32
CA SER A 214 -1.74 15.59 -12.89
C SER A 214 -0.32 15.09 -12.61
N THR A 215 0.15 15.38 -11.40
CA THR A 215 1.39 14.80 -10.86
C THR A 215 1.42 13.28 -11.01
N ASN A 216 0.28 12.61 -10.77
CA ASN A 216 0.22 11.15 -10.89
C ASN A 216 0.45 10.66 -12.32
N ASP A 217 -0.04 11.38 -13.33
CA ASP A 217 0.12 10.97 -14.72
C ASP A 217 1.59 11.05 -15.16
N ILE A 218 2.29 12.14 -14.79
CA ILE A 218 3.73 12.29 -15.05
C ILE A 218 4.54 11.23 -14.32
N LEU A 219 4.29 11.02 -13.03
CA LEU A 219 5.04 10.02 -12.24
C LEU A 219 4.76 8.60 -12.71
N SER A 220 3.53 8.30 -13.16
CA SER A 220 3.20 7.02 -13.77
C SER A 220 3.90 6.83 -15.12
N ALA A 221 3.96 7.86 -15.97
CA ALA A 221 4.70 7.83 -17.23
C ALA A 221 6.19 7.56 -16.99
N MET A 222 6.79 8.28 -16.03
CA MET A 222 8.20 8.06 -15.65
C MET A 222 8.46 6.65 -15.13
N ALA A 223 7.55 6.13 -14.29
CA ALA A 223 7.67 4.79 -13.74
C ALA A 223 7.59 3.71 -14.83
N VAL A 224 6.61 3.82 -15.74
CA VAL A 224 6.44 2.88 -16.86
C VAL A 224 7.66 2.88 -17.76
N ASN A 225 8.14 4.07 -18.16
CA ASN A 225 9.32 4.20 -19.02
C ASN A 225 10.55 3.53 -18.39
N LYS A 226 10.75 3.72 -17.07
CA LYS A 226 11.87 3.09 -16.35
C LYS A 226 11.71 1.57 -16.22
N LEU A 227 10.51 1.08 -15.89
CA LEU A 227 10.25 -0.35 -15.75
C LEU A 227 10.42 -1.07 -17.10
N VAL A 228 9.89 -0.50 -18.18
CA VAL A 228 9.98 -1.10 -19.51
C VAL A 228 11.40 -1.01 -20.06
N GLY A 229 12.07 0.14 -19.90
CA GLY A 229 13.46 0.33 -20.33
C GLY A 229 14.47 -0.57 -19.59
N ALA A 230 14.15 -0.98 -18.34
CA ALA A 230 14.96 -1.92 -17.58
C ALA A 230 14.75 -3.39 -17.98
N GLN A 231 13.61 -3.70 -18.62
CA GLN A 231 13.24 -5.08 -18.99
C GLN A 231 13.21 -5.24 -20.51
N LYS A 232 14.20 -5.95 -21.04
CA LYS A 232 14.21 -6.39 -22.46
C LYS A 232 13.22 -7.55 -22.74
N GLU A 233 12.62 -8.13 -21.69
CA GLU A 233 11.93 -9.43 -21.75
C GLU A 233 10.41 -9.37 -21.92
N PHE A 234 9.76 -8.20 -21.92
CA PHE A 234 8.35 -8.17 -22.28
C PHE A 234 8.15 -8.66 -23.71
N ALA A 235 7.65 -9.87 -23.85
CA ALA A 235 7.49 -10.52 -25.17
C ALA A 235 6.37 -9.90 -26.02
N GLU A 236 5.39 -9.25 -25.38
CA GLU A 236 4.21 -8.69 -26.06
C GLU A 236 4.47 -7.29 -26.61
N GLU A 237 3.81 -6.94 -27.72
CA GLU A 237 3.83 -5.59 -28.32
C GLU A 237 3.17 -4.52 -27.45
N SER A 238 2.37 -4.93 -26.47
CA SER A 238 1.69 -4.03 -25.53
C SER A 238 1.84 -4.51 -24.08
N ILE A 239 1.90 -3.57 -23.15
CA ILE A 239 2.06 -3.80 -21.72
C ILE A 239 0.82 -3.34 -21.00
N GLU A 240 0.34 -4.14 -20.03
CA GLU A 240 -0.75 -3.74 -19.14
C GLU A 240 -0.21 -2.88 -17.99
N LEU A 241 -0.54 -1.59 -17.97
CA LEU A 241 -0.28 -0.72 -16.82
C LEU A 241 -1.47 -0.78 -15.87
N THR A 242 -1.21 -1.15 -14.61
CA THR A 242 -2.19 -1.10 -13.52
C THR A 242 -1.92 0.08 -12.60
N ILE A 243 -2.95 0.91 -12.38
CA ILE A 243 -2.92 2.04 -11.43
C ILE A 243 -4.04 1.90 -10.42
N PRO A 244 -3.73 1.78 -9.11
CA PRO A 244 -4.75 1.84 -8.05
C PRO A 244 -5.36 3.23 -7.94
N ILE A 245 -6.68 3.32 -7.93
CA ILE A 245 -7.45 4.55 -7.77
C ILE A 245 -8.16 4.50 -6.43
N ASP A 246 -7.93 5.49 -5.55
CA ASP A 246 -8.70 5.65 -4.32
C ASP A 246 -10.12 6.11 -4.64
N VAL A 247 -11.11 5.28 -4.30
CA VAL A 247 -12.53 5.54 -4.59
C VAL A 247 -13.30 6.13 -3.40
N ARG A 248 -12.66 6.39 -2.26
CA ARG A 248 -13.32 6.84 -1.03
C ARG A 248 -14.10 8.13 -1.17
N ARG A 249 -13.68 9.00 -2.07
CA ARG A 249 -14.37 10.29 -2.32
C ARG A 249 -15.59 10.16 -3.22
N GLN A 250 -15.58 9.14 -4.07
CA GLN A 250 -16.60 8.90 -5.08
C GLN A 250 -17.69 7.96 -4.56
N ILE A 251 -17.32 7.01 -3.70
CA ILE A 251 -18.27 6.04 -3.12
C ILE A 251 -18.78 6.61 -1.80
N LYS A 252 -20.09 6.95 -1.79
CA LYS A 252 -20.74 7.65 -0.68
C LYS A 252 -20.61 6.91 0.65
N GLU A 253 -20.68 5.58 0.61
CA GLU A 253 -20.62 4.69 1.77
C GLU A 253 -19.23 4.64 2.40
N TYR A 254 -18.16 5.00 1.66
CA TYR A 254 -16.80 4.89 2.15
C TYR A 254 -16.35 6.13 2.93
N GLY A 255 -16.13 7.23 2.25
CA GLY A 255 -15.61 8.44 2.89
C GLY A 255 -14.21 8.25 3.52
N ARG A 256 -13.70 9.28 4.16
CA ARG A 256 -12.36 9.29 4.76
C ARG A 256 -12.20 8.38 5.98
N ARG A 257 -13.29 7.88 6.55
CA ARG A 257 -13.26 6.99 7.73
C ARG A 257 -13.34 5.51 7.36
N PHE A 258 -13.47 5.20 6.09
CA PHE A 258 -13.52 3.82 5.64
C PHE A 258 -12.17 3.12 5.86
N PHE A 259 -12.22 2.01 6.61
CA PHE A 259 -11.08 1.11 6.83
C PHE A 259 -11.34 -0.22 6.11
N GLY A 260 -10.56 -0.50 5.10
CA GLY A 260 -10.66 -1.62 4.17
C GLY A 260 -9.99 -1.25 2.83
N ASN A 261 -10.22 -2.03 1.79
CA ASN A 261 -9.73 -1.71 0.45
C ASN A 261 -10.71 -0.77 -0.26
N GLY A 262 -10.47 0.54 -0.17
CA GLY A 262 -11.21 1.58 -0.85
C GLY A 262 -10.57 1.95 -2.19
N ILE A 263 -10.19 0.96 -2.98
CA ILE A 263 -9.49 1.12 -4.25
C ILE A 263 -10.20 0.40 -5.39
N MET A 264 -9.98 0.90 -6.59
CA MET A 264 -10.26 0.25 -7.87
C MET A 264 -8.93 0.13 -8.62
N LEU A 265 -8.62 -1.05 -9.13
CA LEU A 265 -7.43 -1.27 -9.95
C LEU A 265 -7.78 -0.99 -11.40
N HIS A 266 -7.32 0.14 -11.91
CA HIS A 266 -7.52 0.50 -13.31
C HIS A 266 -6.38 -0.08 -14.14
N LYS A 267 -6.75 -0.81 -15.19
CA LYS A 267 -5.84 -1.49 -16.12
C LYS A 267 -5.96 -0.83 -17.49
N MET A 268 -4.84 -0.45 -18.08
CA MET A 268 -4.78 0.10 -19.43
C MET A 268 -3.64 -0.55 -20.23
N ARG A 269 -3.84 -0.70 -21.52
CA ARG A 269 -2.80 -1.21 -22.43
C ARG A 269 -2.02 -0.04 -23.05
N LEU A 270 -0.71 -0.13 -22.97
CA LEU A 270 0.23 0.81 -23.61
C LEU A 270 1.06 0.03 -24.63
N LYS A 271 1.21 0.56 -25.84
CA LYS A 271 2.10 -0.03 -26.83
C LYS A 271 3.55 0.21 -26.43
N LYS A 272 4.42 -0.76 -26.65
CA LYS A 272 5.87 -0.60 -26.40
C LYS A 272 6.46 0.55 -27.20
N ASP A 273 6.14 0.62 -28.49
CA ASP A 273 6.58 1.69 -29.35
C ASP A 273 6.20 3.08 -28.81
N ASP A 274 5.00 3.21 -28.23
CA ASP A 274 4.58 4.46 -27.59
C ASP A 274 5.44 4.78 -26.34
N ILE A 275 5.76 3.76 -25.54
CA ILE A 275 6.57 3.94 -24.33
C ILE A 275 8.01 4.33 -24.68
N GLU A 276 8.56 3.81 -25.76
CA GLU A 276 9.93 4.06 -26.21
C GLU A 276 10.08 5.40 -26.96
N ASN A 277 9.07 5.80 -27.74
CA ASN A 277 9.18 6.91 -28.69
C ASN A 277 8.44 8.19 -28.27
N LEU A 278 7.41 8.10 -27.42
CA LEU A 278 6.69 9.29 -26.95
C LEU A 278 7.51 10.05 -25.91
N SER A 279 7.38 11.37 -25.95
CA SER A 279 7.86 12.22 -24.87
C SER A 279 7.13 11.91 -23.56
N MET A 280 7.72 12.30 -22.44
CA MET A 280 7.14 12.09 -21.11
C MET A 280 5.78 12.79 -20.98
N GLU A 281 5.61 13.95 -21.60
CA GLU A 281 4.38 14.72 -21.64
C GLU A 281 3.29 14.01 -22.46
N GLU A 282 3.63 13.44 -23.61
CA GLU A 282 2.69 12.71 -24.47
C GLU A 282 2.24 11.42 -23.81
N MET A 283 3.15 10.69 -23.19
CA MET A 283 2.82 9.49 -22.39
C MET A 283 1.89 9.83 -21.22
N ALA A 284 2.14 10.92 -20.50
CA ALA A 284 1.28 11.37 -19.42
C ALA A 284 -0.13 11.78 -19.93
N ILE A 285 -0.23 12.39 -21.09
CA ILE A 285 -1.50 12.70 -21.77
C ILE A 285 -2.24 11.41 -22.14
N GLN A 286 -1.54 10.41 -22.67
CA GLN A 286 -2.13 9.12 -23.03
C GLN A 286 -2.67 8.41 -21.78
N ILE A 287 -1.89 8.36 -20.70
CA ILE A 287 -2.34 7.82 -19.40
C ILE A 287 -3.59 8.58 -18.90
N ARG A 288 -3.56 9.93 -18.92
CA ARG A 288 -4.71 10.74 -18.47
C ARG A 288 -5.97 10.46 -19.28
N LYS A 289 -5.87 10.33 -20.60
CA LYS A 289 -7.01 10.03 -21.47
C LYS A 289 -7.61 8.66 -21.19
N ALA A 290 -6.79 7.69 -20.78
CA ALA A 290 -7.22 6.34 -20.44
C ALA A 290 -7.82 6.24 -19.02
N MET A 291 -7.58 7.23 -18.12
CA MET A 291 -8.10 7.18 -16.75
C MET A 291 -9.62 7.30 -16.72
N PRO A 292 -10.33 6.40 -15.98
CA PRO A 292 -11.79 6.40 -15.95
C PRO A 292 -12.34 7.53 -15.08
N SER A 293 -13.56 7.92 -15.36
CA SER A 293 -14.39 8.66 -14.40
C SER A 293 -14.99 7.69 -13.40
N VAL A 294 -14.62 7.84 -12.13
CA VAL A 294 -15.12 6.95 -11.06
C VAL A 294 -16.44 7.45 -10.53
N SER A 295 -17.44 6.57 -10.51
CA SER A 295 -18.78 6.75 -9.95
C SER A 295 -19.22 5.51 -9.18
N ASN A 296 -20.30 5.57 -8.43
CA ASN A 296 -20.89 4.38 -7.80
C ASN A 296 -21.16 3.27 -8.82
N GLN A 297 -21.70 3.61 -10.00
CA GLN A 297 -22.01 2.62 -11.02
C GLN A 297 -20.75 1.97 -11.57
N SER A 298 -19.74 2.76 -11.97
CA SER A 298 -18.48 2.20 -12.49
C SER A 298 -17.75 1.32 -11.45
N TYR A 299 -17.90 1.64 -10.17
CA TYR A 299 -17.35 0.80 -9.10
C TYR A 299 -18.12 -0.53 -8.94
N LEU A 300 -19.46 -0.50 -9.02
CA LEU A 300 -20.27 -1.73 -9.01
C LEU A 300 -20.00 -2.60 -10.24
N ASP A 301 -19.80 -1.98 -11.42
CA ASP A 301 -19.40 -2.69 -12.64
C ASP A 301 -18.04 -3.36 -12.48
N TYR A 302 -17.08 -2.67 -11.85
CA TYR A 302 -15.78 -3.24 -11.49
C TYR A 302 -15.91 -4.44 -10.54
N LEU A 303 -16.71 -4.34 -9.47
CA LEU A 303 -16.97 -5.47 -8.58
C LEU A 303 -17.62 -6.64 -9.32
N THR A 304 -18.54 -6.36 -10.26
CA THR A 304 -19.17 -7.37 -11.10
C THR A 304 -18.17 -8.09 -12.02
N GLN A 305 -17.19 -7.36 -12.56
CA GLN A 305 -16.11 -7.97 -13.35
C GLN A 305 -15.24 -8.89 -12.49
N LEU A 306 -14.89 -8.47 -11.27
CA LEU A 306 -14.14 -9.34 -10.34
C LEU A 306 -14.93 -10.60 -9.99
N GLU A 307 -16.23 -10.48 -9.72
CA GLU A 307 -17.11 -11.62 -9.43
C GLU A 307 -17.17 -12.60 -10.59
N LYS A 308 -17.27 -12.11 -11.83
CA LYS A 308 -17.25 -12.97 -13.04
C LYS A 308 -15.96 -13.76 -13.15
N LEU A 309 -14.81 -13.17 -12.87
CA LEU A 309 -13.52 -13.85 -12.89
C LEU A 309 -13.48 -15.00 -11.86
N ILE A 310 -13.97 -14.75 -10.66
CA ILE A 310 -14.02 -15.74 -9.59
C ILE A 310 -15.00 -16.87 -9.94
N SER A 311 -16.21 -16.53 -10.38
CA SER A 311 -17.26 -17.51 -10.73
C SER A 311 -16.88 -18.37 -11.93
N ALA A 312 -16.05 -17.86 -12.85
CA ALA A 312 -15.52 -18.60 -13.97
C ALA A 312 -14.33 -19.52 -13.61
N GLY A 313 -13.92 -19.56 -12.32
CA GLY A 313 -12.74 -20.30 -11.90
C GLY A 313 -11.42 -19.73 -12.43
N ASN A 314 -11.43 -18.51 -12.98
CA ASN A 314 -10.26 -17.88 -13.60
C ASN A 314 -9.38 -17.19 -12.54
N THR A 315 -8.90 -17.99 -11.58
CA THR A 315 -8.12 -17.52 -10.45
C THR A 315 -6.76 -16.94 -10.85
N GLU A 316 -6.22 -17.33 -12.01
CA GLU A 316 -4.97 -16.77 -12.53
C GLU A 316 -5.09 -15.29 -12.94
N LYS A 317 -6.25 -14.90 -13.49
CA LYS A 317 -6.56 -13.51 -13.83
C LYS A 317 -7.09 -12.71 -12.63
N PHE A 318 -7.47 -13.39 -11.55
CA PHE A 318 -7.94 -12.76 -10.33
C PHE A 318 -6.75 -12.34 -9.46
N ARG A 319 -6.00 -11.35 -9.95
CA ARG A 319 -4.82 -10.78 -9.29
C ARG A 319 -4.72 -9.28 -9.60
N PRO A 320 -4.07 -8.48 -8.73
CA PRO A 320 -3.90 -7.05 -8.96
C PRO A 320 -3.29 -6.71 -10.31
N PHE A 321 -2.21 -7.36 -10.69
CA PHE A 321 -1.59 -7.27 -12.02
C PHE A 321 -0.79 -8.54 -12.33
N ASP A 322 -0.41 -8.70 -13.59
CA ASP A 322 0.46 -9.78 -14.05
C ASP A 322 1.87 -9.24 -14.32
N PRO A 323 2.89 -9.59 -13.53
CA PRO A 323 4.25 -9.12 -13.76
C PRO A 323 4.90 -9.68 -15.03
N ALA A 324 4.34 -10.75 -15.64
CA ALA A 324 4.86 -11.29 -16.90
C ALA A 324 4.46 -10.44 -18.13
N SER A 325 3.30 -9.79 -18.08
CA SER A 325 2.73 -9.03 -19.21
C SER A 325 2.46 -7.56 -18.90
N GLY A 326 2.77 -7.09 -17.69
CA GLY A 326 2.44 -5.75 -17.27
C GLY A 326 3.22 -5.22 -16.08
N CYS A 327 2.84 -4.02 -15.65
CA CYS A 327 3.43 -3.34 -14.52
C CYS A 327 2.36 -2.68 -13.63
N LEU A 328 2.73 -2.47 -12.37
CA LEU A 328 1.92 -1.77 -11.39
C LEU A 328 2.62 -0.47 -10.98
N VAL A 329 1.90 0.65 -10.98
CA VAL A 329 2.39 1.91 -10.42
C VAL A 329 1.46 2.37 -9.32
N THR A 330 1.91 2.30 -8.06
CA THR A 330 1.16 2.77 -6.89
C THR A 330 1.71 4.09 -6.39
N ASN A 331 0.85 5.10 -6.28
CA ASN A 331 1.25 6.42 -5.78
C ASN A 331 0.76 6.63 -4.36
N ILE A 332 1.68 6.51 -3.41
CA ILE A 332 1.44 6.73 -1.98
C ILE A 332 2.01 8.08 -1.48
N SER A 333 2.46 8.95 -2.39
CA SER A 333 3.08 10.25 -2.04
C SER A 333 2.15 11.22 -1.29
N ARG A 334 0.85 10.97 -1.29
CA ARG A 334 -0.14 11.75 -0.53
C ARG A 334 -0.48 11.15 0.83
N LEU A 335 -0.01 9.95 1.13
CA LEU A 335 -0.17 9.34 2.43
C LEU A 335 0.83 9.96 3.43
N PRO A 336 0.49 10.05 4.71
CA PRO A 336 1.34 10.71 5.72
C PRO A 336 2.51 9.82 6.15
N VAL A 337 3.27 9.29 5.20
CA VAL A 337 4.35 8.32 5.42
C VAL A 337 5.49 8.96 6.22
N ASP A 338 5.83 10.20 5.89
CA ASP A 338 6.87 11.01 6.51
C ASP A 338 6.43 11.70 7.82
N LYS A 339 5.15 11.59 8.18
CA LYS A 339 4.56 12.31 9.34
C LYS A 339 4.30 11.42 10.56
N LEU A 340 4.78 10.17 10.53
CA LEU A 340 4.63 9.23 11.63
C LEU A 340 5.57 9.64 12.78
N ASN A 341 5.03 10.31 13.79
CA ASN A 341 5.76 10.76 14.97
C ASN A 341 5.24 10.06 16.22
N PHE A 342 6.05 9.20 16.81
CA PHE A 342 5.75 8.46 18.04
C PHE A 342 6.22 9.17 19.34
N GLY A 343 6.60 10.43 19.23
CA GLY A 343 7.02 11.27 20.35
C GLY A 343 8.48 11.74 20.29
N THR A 344 9.25 11.25 19.33
CA THR A 344 10.68 11.55 19.15
C THR A 344 11.00 12.14 17.77
N GLY A 345 9.99 12.61 17.04
CA GLY A 345 10.15 13.13 15.68
C GLY A 345 9.65 12.17 14.62
N SER A 346 9.81 12.57 13.36
CA SER A 346 9.52 11.73 12.18
C SER A 346 10.63 10.68 12.00
N PRO A 347 10.36 9.57 11.28
CA PRO A 347 11.40 8.58 11.02
C PRO A 347 12.53 9.16 10.16
N ASP A 348 13.78 8.82 10.50
CA ASP A 348 14.99 9.19 9.75
C ASP A 348 15.13 8.36 8.45
N LEU A 349 14.58 7.14 8.41
CA LEU A 349 14.48 6.32 7.23
C LEU A 349 13.07 5.74 7.10
N ILE A 350 12.54 5.80 5.88
CA ILE A 350 11.30 5.15 5.47
C ILE A 350 11.63 4.24 4.29
N PHE A 351 11.43 2.94 4.47
CA PHE A 351 11.77 1.97 3.45
C PHE A 351 10.61 0.98 3.23
N PRO A 352 9.93 1.02 2.05
CA PRO A 352 8.92 0.01 1.71
C PRO A 352 9.56 -1.38 1.58
N LEU A 353 9.06 -2.35 2.35
CA LEU A 353 9.50 -3.74 2.29
C LEU A 353 8.63 -4.59 1.36
N THR A 354 7.48 -4.08 0.92
CA THR A 354 6.71 -4.73 -0.14
C THR A 354 7.42 -4.55 -1.46
N ILE A 355 7.77 -5.65 -2.09
CA ILE A 355 8.44 -5.67 -3.38
C ILE A 355 7.72 -6.67 -4.27
N GLU A 356 7.52 -6.27 -5.51
CA GLU A 356 7.02 -7.14 -6.57
C GLU A 356 7.73 -6.81 -7.86
N LYS A 357 8.06 -7.84 -8.65
CA LYS A 357 8.66 -7.65 -9.97
C LYS A 357 7.73 -6.78 -10.83
N ASN A 358 8.30 -5.83 -11.57
CA ASN A 358 7.57 -4.90 -12.43
C ASN A 358 6.57 -4.00 -11.71
N ALA A 359 6.85 -3.67 -10.45
CA ALA A 359 6.05 -2.70 -9.70
C ALA A 359 6.87 -1.48 -9.27
N ALA A 360 6.23 -0.33 -9.31
CA ALA A 360 6.78 0.93 -8.82
C ALA A 360 5.90 1.52 -7.71
N ALA A 361 6.56 2.02 -6.67
CA ALA A 361 5.93 2.82 -5.62
C ALA A 361 6.46 4.27 -5.68
N VAL A 362 5.53 5.23 -5.66
CA VAL A 362 5.85 6.65 -5.59
C VAL A 362 5.66 7.14 -4.16
N LEU A 363 6.71 7.62 -3.54
CA LEU A 363 6.71 8.24 -2.21
C LEU A 363 6.97 9.75 -2.33
N ALA A 364 6.66 10.48 -1.26
CA ALA A 364 7.08 11.87 -1.10
C ALA A 364 8.22 11.94 -0.08
N LYS A 365 9.21 12.78 -0.36
CA LYS A 365 10.30 13.10 0.55
C LYS A 365 10.65 14.57 0.36
N GLU A 366 10.29 15.43 1.36
CA GLU A 366 10.57 16.88 1.29
C GLU A 366 10.20 17.51 -0.06
N GLU A 367 11.20 18.02 -0.80
CA GLU A 367 11.05 18.66 -2.11
C GLU A 367 11.06 17.68 -3.29
N ASN A 368 11.15 16.37 -3.00
CA ASN A 368 11.27 15.33 -4.01
C ASN A 368 10.06 14.39 -4.02
N PHE A 369 9.85 13.73 -5.16
CA PHE A 369 9.23 12.42 -5.24
C PHE A 369 10.31 11.35 -5.32
N VAL A 370 10.05 10.22 -4.67
CA VAL A 370 10.93 9.06 -4.74
C VAL A 370 10.19 7.95 -5.48
N LEU A 371 10.67 7.59 -6.65
CA LEU A 371 10.24 6.41 -7.39
C LEU A 371 11.10 5.24 -6.95
N ARG A 372 10.49 4.23 -6.36
CA ARG A 372 11.13 2.97 -6.01
C ARG A 372 10.48 1.86 -6.84
N PHE A 373 11.28 1.09 -7.53
CA PHE A 373 10.79 -0.01 -8.38
C PHE A 373 11.67 -1.23 -8.28
N ALA A 374 11.05 -2.38 -8.58
CA ALA A 374 11.70 -3.66 -8.70
C ALA A 374 11.50 -4.23 -10.11
N PHE A 375 12.51 -4.86 -10.65
CA PHE A 375 12.53 -5.47 -11.98
C PHE A 375 13.42 -6.72 -12.03
#